data_d8d1e19ebb3f6ca3f6fc6f002a35a89d
#
_entry.id   d8d1e19ebb3f6ca3f6fc6f002a35a89d
#
_cell.length_a   1.000
_cell.length_b   1.000
_cell.length_c   1.000
_cell.angle_alpha   90.00
_cell.angle_beta   90.00
_cell.angle_gamma   90.00
#
_symmetry.space_group_name_H-M   'P 1'
#
loop_
_entity.id
_entity.type
_entity.pdbx_description
1 polymer ?
#
loop_
_entity_poly.entity_id
_entity_poly.type
_entity_poly.pdbx_seq_one_letter_code
_entity_poly.pdbx_strand_id
1 'polypeptide(L)'
;ELQDGVRKCVTVEAPSPKVYPKLGEEVVVHYTGTLPGSTEPFDCSRKRDQPFTFELGAGAVITGWDAAFEKLAIGERALLEIESEWAYGKAGHPPAIPPDATLHFDVELISSGPKKKELNMMRPEEKLEEALLQKQKGLDAYAKKDWAEARKAFAEAIFYCDATFYSRESKATPEAVGNIYLSAHLNASQCALNTKDWPAACAYATRAIKCVPDSVKGLYRRGVARTRMGLLEEAREDLKTANALDPTNRAVRHAWAALKKEFADQSTQQKKAFGGTFEFDGTASNGTVVQYYYAVCPSATTGEWLDPEQI
;
A
#
# COMPACT_ATOMS: atom_id res chain seq x y z
N GLU A 1 13.29 25.99 31.09
CA GLU A 1 14.36 25.00 31.27
C GLU A 1 13.74 23.65 31.60
N LEU A 2 14.22 22.59 30.95
CA LEU A 2 13.84 21.23 31.28
C LEU A 2 14.80 20.64 32.31
N GLN A 3 16.07 20.99 32.18
CA GLN A 3 17.20 20.73 33.06
C GLN A 3 18.36 21.65 32.69
N ASP A 4 19.41 21.76 33.51
CA ASP A 4 20.58 22.54 33.17
C ASP A 4 21.13 22.13 31.81
N GLY A 5 21.32 23.11 30.90
CA GLY A 5 21.85 22.90 29.56
C GLY A 5 20.82 22.44 28.49
N VAL A 6 19.53 22.21 28.84
CA VAL A 6 18.48 21.88 27.88
C VAL A 6 17.28 22.79 28.06
N ARG A 7 16.99 23.61 27.06
CA ARG A 7 15.88 24.58 27.05
C ARG A 7 14.86 24.21 26.00
N LYS A 8 13.58 24.37 26.34
CA LYS A 8 12.45 24.15 25.41
C LYS A 8 11.57 25.39 25.36
N CYS A 9 11.22 25.82 24.14
CA CYS A 9 10.22 26.83 23.88
C CYS A 9 9.14 26.24 22.97
N VAL A 10 7.92 26.11 23.47
CA VAL A 10 6.78 25.57 22.70
C VAL A 10 6.35 26.58 21.66
N THR A 11 6.26 26.15 20.40
CA THR A 11 5.80 26.98 19.26
C THR A 11 4.41 26.60 18.79
N VAL A 12 4.02 25.32 18.94
CA VAL A 12 2.67 24.82 18.69
C VAL A 12 2.28 23.91 19.86
N GLU A 13 1.17 24.22 20.50
CA GLU A 13 0.64 23.40 21.59
C GLU A 13 0.06 22.08 21.09
N ALA A 14 0.27 21.02 21.85
CA ALA A 14 -0.36 19.72 21.60
C ALA A 14 -1.88 19.79 21.84
N PRO A 15 -2.66 18.94 21.13
CA PRO A 15 -4.10 18.81 21.40
C PRO A 15 -4.37 18.30 22.83
N SER A 16 -5.49 18.74 23.39
CA SER A 16 -5.95 18.24 24.70
C SER A 16 -6.80 16.97 24.57
N PRO A 17 -6.65 15.98 25.48
CA PRO A 17 -5.67 15.93 26.57
C PRO A 17 -4.23 15.69 26.08
N LYS A 18 -3.23 16.31 26.74
CA LYS A 18 -1.83 16.11 26.39
C LYS A 18 -1.39 14.69 26.73
N VAL A 19 -0.76 14.01 25.77
CA VAL A 19 -0.21 12.66 25.92
C VAL A 19 1.30 12.76 25.74
N TYR A 20 2.06 12.23 26.71
CA TYR A 20 3.52 12.24 26.71
C TYR A 20 4.06 10.84 26.43
N PRO A 21 5.17 10.71 25.71
CA PRO A 21 5.84 9.44 25.53
C PRO A 21 6.45 8.92 26.83
N LYS A 22 6.64 7.61 26.91
CA LYS A 22 7.27 6.94 28.04
C LYS A 22 8.65 6.42 27.65
N LEU A 23 9.56 6.31 28.61
CA LEU A 23 10.85 5.66 28.40
C LEU A 23 10.65 4.23 27.83
N GLY A 24 11.44 3.88 26.84
CA GLY A 24 11.34 2.61 26.12
C GLY A 24 10.29 2.58 25.01
N GLU A 25 9.51 3.65 24.83
CA GLU A 25 8.65 3.78 23.65
C GLU A 25 9.43 4.25 22.42
N GLU A 26 8.99 3.83 21.27
CA GLU A 26 9.44 4.36 19.98
C GLU A 26 8.71 5.68 19.72
N VAL A 27 9.47 6.74 19.46
CA VAL A 27 8.95 8.06 19.13
C VAL A 27 9.25 8.40 17.68
N VAL A 28 8.28 8.99 17.00
CA VAL A 28 8.35 9.43 15.59
C VAL A 28 8.31 10.95 15.57
N VAL A 29 9.34 11.56 14.97
CA VAL A 29 9.53 13.01 15.03
C VAL A 29 9.88 13.60 13.68
N HIS A 30 9.51 14.86 13.47
CA HIS A 30 10.17 15.71 12.50
C HIS A 30 11.09 16.70 13.22
N TYR A 31 12.22 17.00 12.60
CA TYR A 31 13.16 17.97 13.15
C TYR A 31 13.93 18.74 12.07
N THR A 32 14.47 19.86 12.48
CA THR A 32 15.46 20.65 11.74
C THR A 32 16.53 21.11 12.73
N GLY A 33 17.77 20.68 12.53
CA GLY A 33 18.91 21.03 13.38
C GLY A 33 19.77 22.14 12.76
N THR A 34 20.07 23.18 13.53
CA THR A 34 20.90 24.33 13.12
C THR A 34 21.92 24.66 14.18
N LEU A 35 23.03 25.28 13.77
CA LEU A 35 23.97 25.93 14.70
C LEU A 35 23.46 27.33 15.06
N PRO A 36 23.78 27.85 16.24
CA PRO A 36 23.42 29.21 16.63
C PRO A 36 23.88 30.24 15.60
N GLY A 37 22.93 31.07 15.15
CA GLY A 37 23.18 32.09 14.13
C GLY A 37 23.27 31.61 12.67
N SER A 38 23.18 30.30 12.43
CA SER A 38 23.10 29.71 11.09
C SER A 38 21.67 29.61 10.58
N THR A 39 21.45 30.01 9.35
CA THR A 39 20.18 29.78 8.63
C THR A 39 20.16 28.44 7.89
N GLU A 40 21.33 27.83 7.66
CA GLU A 40 21.45 26.55 7.00
C GLU A 40 21.41 25.41 8.01
N PRO A 41 20.52 24.45 7.87
CA PRO A 41 20.44 23.30 8.74
C PRO A 41 21.57 22.31 8.44
N PHE A 42 22.20 21.79 9.52
CA PHE A 42 23.14 20.68 9.39
C PHE A 42 22.42 19.35 9.15
N ASP A 43 21.17 19.23 9.60
CA ASP A 43 20.31 18.07 9.31
C ASP A 43 18.82 18.45 9.38
N CYS A 44 17.99 17.79 8.54
CA CYS A 44 16.56 18.09 8.44
C CYS A 44 15.75 16.88 7.91
N SER A 45 14.92 16.30 8.75
CA SER A 45 14.02 15.21 8.37
C SER A 45 12.93 15.66 7.38
N ARG A 46 12.45 16.90 7.48
CA ARG A 46 11.42 17.45 6.60
C ARG A 46 11.92 17.59 5.14
N LYS A 47 13.22 17.94 4.94
CA LYS A 47 13.80 18.01 3.58
C LYS A 47 13.87 16.63 2.90
N ARG A 48 13.95 15.55 3.68
CA ARG A 48 13.95 14.17 3.19
C ARG A 48 12.56 13.58 3.04
N ASP A 49 11.51 14.30 3.46
CA ASP A 49 10.12 13.83 3.55
C ASP A 49 10.01 12.48 4.31
N GLN A 50 10.90 12.31 5.31
CA GLN A 50 10.97 11.08 6.10
C GLN A 50 11.09 11.43 7.58
N PRO A 51 10.09 11.11 8.41
CA PRO A 51 10.19 11.24 9.86
C PRO A 51 11.33 10.40 10.41
N PHE A 52 11.94 10.87 11.47
CA PHE A 52 12.97 10.15 12.20
C PHE A 52 12.32 9.39 13.37
N THR A 53 12.75 8.18 13.58
CA THR A 53 12.22 7.28 14.61
C THR A 53 13.35 6.80 15.52
N PHE A 54 13.14 6.87 16.83
CA PHE A 54 14.10 6.35 17.80
C PHE A 54 13.39 5.87 19.09
N GLU A 55 14.09 5.03 19.87
CA GLU A 55 13.61 4.56 21.17
C GLU A 55 14.02 5.54 22.26
N LEU A 56 13.04 6.09 22.99
CA LEU A 56 13.26 7.09 24.03
C LEU A 56 13.98 6.50 25.25
N GLY A 57 15.08 7.15 25.64
CA GLY A 57 15.88 6.73 26.79
C GLY A 57 16.83 5.55 26.53
N ALA A 58 16.95 5.07 25.28
CA ALA A 58 17.88 3.99 24.92
C ALA A 58 19.29 4.49 24.59
N GLY A 59 19.56 5.79 24.65
CA GLY A 59 20.85 6.37 24.25
C GLY A 59 21.10 6.28 22.73
N ALA A 60 20.05 6.15 21.94
CA ALA A 60 20.13 6.09 20.48
C ALA A 60 20.32 7.49 19.84
N VAL A 61 20.09 8.53 20.63
CA VAL A 61 20.19 9.96 20.27
C VAL A 61 21.01 10.70 21.31
N ILE A 62 21.28 11.98 21.08
CA ILE A 62 21.95 12.84 22.08
C ILE A 62 21.10 12.92 23.36
N THR A 63 21.76 12.95 24.50
CA THR A 63 21.09 12.90 25.82
C THR A 63 20.09 14.05 26.01
N GLY A 64 20.38 15.22 25.44
CA GLY A 64 19.45 16.34 25.44
C GLY A 64 18.12 16.07 24.73
N TRP A 65 18.11 15.18 23.74
CA TRP A 65 16.87 14.75 23.09
C TRP A 65 16.08 13.81 24.00
N ASP A 66 16.71 12.80 24.62
CA ASP A 66 16.04 11.91 25.55
C ASP A 66 15.33 12.73 26.65
N ALA A 67 16.03 13.69 27.24
CA ALA A 67 15.47 14.56 28.27
C ALA A 67 14.33 15.48 27.77
N ALA A 68 14.48 16.02 26.56
CA ALA A 68 13.49 16.94 25.99
C ALA A 68 12.21 16.20 25.55
N PHE A 69 12.35 15.06 24.87
CA PHE A 69 11.20 14.33 24.33
C PHE A 69 10.34 13.68 25.42
N GLU A 70 10.89 13.30 26.56
CA GLU A 70 10.11 12.87 27.73
C GLU A 70 9.08 13.94 28.19
N LYS A 71 9.38 15.22 27.93
CA LYS A 71 8.54 16.37 28.31
C LYS A 71 7.85 17.04 27.12
N LEU A 72 7.87 16.42 25.95
CA LEU A 72 7.20 16.88 24.74
C LEU A 72 5.92 16.07 24.53
N ALA A 73 4.77 16.72 24.37
CA ALA A 73 3.51 16.02 24.16
C ALA A 73 3.32 15.64 22.66
N ILE A 74 2.57 14.58 22.39
CA ILE A 74 2.25 14.17 21.00
C ILE A 74 1.47 15.28 20.29
N GLY A 75 1.96 15.71 19.11
CA GLY A 75 1.44 16.83 18.34
C GLY A 75 2.01 18.20 18.75
N GLU A 76 2.91 18.27 19.73
CA GLU A 76 3.60 19.49 20.13
C GLU A 76 4.78 19.77 19.20
N ARG A 77 4.98 21.06 18.87
CA ARG A 77 6.17 21.54 18.20
C ARG A 77 6.91 22.53 19.11
N ALA A 78 8.21 22.38 19.19
CA ALA A 78 9.04 23.20 20.06
C ALA A 78 10.41 23.49 19.45
N LEU A 79 10.98 24.61 19.88
CA LEU A 79 12.39 24.90 19.70
C LEU A 79 13.15 24.39 20.91
N LEU A 80 14.17 23.59 20.67
CA LEU A 80 15.11 23.10 21.68
C LEU A 80 16.44 23.82 21.50
N GLU A 81 17.03 24.27 22.61
CA GLU A 81 18.41 24.70 22.69
C GLU A 81 19.14 23.71 23.61
N ILE A 82 20.18 23.08 23.09
CA ILE A 82 20.90 21.99 23.75
C ILE A 82 22.37 22.33 23.79
N GLU A 83 22.91 22.51 25.00
CA GLU A 83 24.32 22.78 25.21
C GLU A 83 25.19 21.56 24.84
N SER A 84 26.44 21.82 24.51
CA SER A 84 27.33 20.78 23.97
C SER A 84 27.47 19.55 24.86
N GLU A 85 27.41 19.71 26.16
CA GLU A 85 27.52 18.60 27.13
C GLU A 85 26.37 17.60 27.00
N TRP A 86 25.20 18.05 26.55
CA TRP A 86 24.01 17.26 26.30
C TRP A 86 23.84 16.85 24.83
N ALA A 87 24.82 17.23 24.00
CA ALA A 87 24.87 16.95 22.57
C ALA A 87 26.12 16.14 22.20
N TYR A 88 27.06 16.71 21.46
CA TYR A 88 28.25 16.02 20.97
C TYR A 88 29.54 16.40 21.73
N GLY A 89 29.43 17.23 22.77
CA GLY A 89 30.53 17.60 23.65
C GLY A 89 31.72 18.22 22.96
N LYS A 90 32.89 18.02 23.56
CA LYS A 90 34.18 18.53 23.07
C LYS A 90 34.63 17.95 21.73
N ALA A 91 34.10 16.82 21.34
CA ALA A 91 34.43 16.18 20.07
C ALA A 91 33.67 16.80 18.86
N GLY A 92 32.46 17.28 19.10
CA GLY A 92 31.56 17.67 18.03
C GLY A 92 31.17 16.47 17.15
N HIS A 93 30.66 16.76 15.97
CA HIS A 93 30.39 15.75 14.93
C HIS A 93 30.82 16.29 13.56
N PRO A 94 32.13 16.30 13.25
CA PRO A 94 32.67 16.82 12.00
C PRO A 94 32.15 16.07 10.78
N PRO A 95 31.98 16.73 9.61
CA PRO A 95 32.27 18.16 9.36
C PRO A 95 31.13 19.11 9.75
N ALA A 96 29.96 18.59 10.13
CA ALA A 96 28.74 19.38 10.26
C ALA A 96 28.62 20.14 11.59
N ILE A 97 29.14 19.57 12.69
CA ILE A 97 29.01 20.14 14.04
C ILE A 97 30.40 20.30 14.64
N PRO A 98 30.82 21.55 14.93
CA PRO A 98 32.12 21.82 15.56
C PRO A 98 32.17 21.36 17.03
N PRO A 99 33.39 21.25 17.60
CA PRO A 99 33.58 21.03 19.03
C PRO A 99 32.87 22.08 19.89
N ASP A 100 32.37 21.63 21.03
CA ASP A 100 31.72 22.48 22.04
C ASP A 100 30.51 23.27 21.51
N ALA A 101 29.86 22.81 20.45
CA ALA A 101 28.73 23.52 19.84
C ALA A 101 27.43 23.31 20.60
N THR A 102 26.76 24.39 20.93
CA THR A 102 25.34 24.41 21.27
C THR A 102 24.52 24.13 20.01
N LEU A 103 23.45 23.36 20.13
CA LEU A 103 22.59 22.99 19.00
C LEU A 103 21.19 23.54 19.18
N HIS A 104 20.61 24.03 18.09
CA HIS A 104 19.21 24.42 18.02
C HIS A 104 18.45 23.40 17.19
N PHE A 105 17.30 22.94 17.70
CA PHE A 105 16.41 22.03 16.98
C PHE A 105 14.99 22.57 16.98
N ASP A 106 14.37 22.63 15.82
CA ASP A 106 12.93 22.78 15.66
C ASP A 106 12.37 21.37 15.53
N VAL A 107 11.68 20.89 16.55
CA VAL A 107 11.17 19.52 16.67
C VAL A 107 9.67 19.47 16.73
N GLU A 108 9.10 18.38 16.21
CA GLU A 108 7.67 18.07 16.27
C GLU A 108 7.52 16.59 16.61
N LEU A 109 6.84 16.29 17.72
CA LEU A 109 6.54 14.91 18.10
C LEU A 109 5.25 14.46 17.42
N ILE A 110 5.37 13.57 16.43
CA ILE A 110 4.24 13.11 15.62
C ILE A 110 3.45 12.02 16.36
N SER A 111 4.16 11.04 16.92
CA SER A 111 3.55 9.92 17.65
C SER A 111 4.54 9.26 18.59
N SER A 112 4.03 8.55 19.59
CA SER A 112 4.78 7.60 20.37
C SER A 112 3.98 6.33 20.64
N GLY A 113 4.67 5.25 20.94
CA GLY A 113 4.03 3.99 21.28
C GLY A 113 5.06 2.89 21.59
N PRO A 114 4.60 1.73 22.06
CA PRO A 114 5.49 0.63 22.35
C PRO A 114 6.31 0.29 21.09
N LYS A 115 7.62 0.08 21.27
CA LYS A 115 8.51 -0.32 20.19
C LYS A 115 7.95 -1.56 19.51
N LYS A 116 7.73 -1.47 18.20
CA LYS A 116 7.29 -2.62 17.42
C LYS A 116 8.38 -3.69 17.49
N LYS A 117 8.05 -4.86 18.02
CA LYS A 117 8.95 -6.00 17.97
C LYS A 117 9.30 -6.29 16.51
N GLU A 118 10.56 -6.56 16.25
CA GLU A 118 10.96 -7.07 14.95
C GLU A 118 10.20 -8.36 14.64
N LEU A 119 9.78 -8.54 13.41
CA LEU A 119 8.93 -9.65 12.97
C LEU A 119 9.53 -11.02 13.32
N ASN A 120 10.86 -11.14 13.27
CA ASN A 120 11.62 -12.33 13.64
C ASN A 120 11.60 -12.64 15.15
N MET A 121 11.37 -11.60 15.98
CA MET A 121 11.28 -11.72 17.45
C MET A 121 9.83 -11.91 17.93
N MET A 122 8.84 -11.79 17.05
CA MET A 122 7.44 -11.98 17.39
C MET A 122 7.07 -13.46 17.38
N ARG A 123 6.38 -13.90 18.44
CA ARG A 123 5.75 -15.22 18.47
C ARG A 123 4.58 -15.29 17.48
N PRO A 124 4.21 -16.47 16.99
CA PRO A 124 3.11 -16.63 16.06
C PRO A 124 1.78 -16.01 16.54
N GLU A 125 1.49 -16.11 17.84
CA GLU A 125 0.29 -15.53 18.46
C GLU A 125 0.32 -14.00 18.39
N GLU A 126 1.47 -13.38 18.66
CA GLU A 126 1.67 -11.91 18.59
C GLU A 126 1.51 -11.41 17.15
N LYS A 127 1.98 -12.18 16.16
CA LYS A 127 1.77 -11.88 14.74
C LYS A 127 0.29 -11.94 14.37
N LEU A 128 -0.43 -12.93 14.90
CA LEU A 128 -1.86 -13.07 14.66
C LEU A 128 -2.67 -11.94 15.29
N GLU A 129 -2.33 -11.54 16.51
CA GLU A 129 -2.93 -10.39 17.19
C GLU A 129 -2.71 -9.10 16.39
N GLU A 130 -1.49 -8.88 15.88
CA GLU A 130 -1.18 -7.72 15.05
C GLU A 130 -1.93 -7.78 13.70
N ALA A 131 -2.04 -8.95 13.07
CA ALA A 131 -2.84 -9.12 11.86
C ALA A 131 -4.32 -8.76 12.09
N LEU A 132 -4.89 -9.16 13.23
CA LEU A 132 -6.24 -8.80 13.62
C LEU A 132 -6.40 -7.31 13.85
N LEU A 133 -5.45 -6.69 14.55
CA LEU A 133 -5.43 -5.24 14.80
C LEU A 133 -5.37 -4.45 13.50
N GLN A 134 -4.47 -4.82 12.58
CA GLN A 134 -4.35 -4.15 11.28
C GLN A 134 -5.60 -4.36 10.43
N LYS A 135 -6.19 -5.57 10.44
CA LYS A 135 -7.46 -5.82 9.77
C LYS A 135 -8.57 -4.91 10.32
N GLN A 136 -8.65 -4.72 11.66
CA GLN A 136 -9.65 -3.85 12.26
C GLN A 136 -9.43 -2.38 11.85
N LYS A 137 -8.20 -1.87 11.89
CA LYS A 137 -7.85 -0.54 11.37
C LYS A 137 -8.28 -0.37 9.91
N GLY A 138 -8.06 -1.41 9.08
CA GLY A 138 -8.51 -1.41 7.70
C GLY A 138 -10.03 -1.30 7.56
N LEU A 139 -10.80 -1.98 8.41
CA LEU A 139 -12.26 -1.89 8.42
C LEU A 139 -12.75 -0.49 8.85
N ASP A 140 -12.10 0.10 9.84
CA ASP A 140 -12.43 1.44 10.34
C ASP A 140 -12.15 2.52 9.28
N ALA A 141 -11.00 2.44 8.59
CA ALA A 141 -10.67 3.31 7.47
C ALA A 141 -11.63 3.10 6.29
N TYR A 142 -12.00 1.85 6.01
CA TYR A 142 -12.99 1.51 4.97
C TYR A 142 -14.35 2.15 5.26
N ALA A 143 -14.81 2.11 6.51
CA ALA A 143 -16.06 2.74 6.92
C ALA A 143 -16.05 4.26 6.72
N LYS A 144 -14.88 4.90 6.88
CA LYS A 144 -14.65 6.33 6.61
C LYS A 144 -14.45 6.64 5.12
N LYS A 145 -14.47 5.62 4.23
CA LYS A 145 -14.17 5.71 2.80
C LYS A 145 -12.74 6.16 2.48
N ASP A 146 -11.83 6.04 3.44
CA ASP A 146 -10.39 6.20 3.21
C ASP A 146 -9.82 4.91 2.63
N TRP A 147 -9.98 4.77 1.31
CA TRP A 147 -9.59 3.55 0.60
C TRP A 147 -8.08 3.31 0.58
N ALA A 148 -7.29 4.39 0.63
CA ALA A 148 -5.84 4.31 0.62
C ALA A 148 -5.31 3.75 1.95
N GLU A 149 -5.72 4.34 3.07
CA GLU A 149 -5.34 3.87 4.40
C GLU A 149 -5.92 2.48 4.70
N ALA A 150 -7.19 2.22 4.29
CA ALA A 150 -7.79 0.90 4.41
C ALA A 150 -6.95 -0.17 3.68
N ARG A 151 -6.54 0.09 2.43
CA ARG A 151 -5.71 -0.83 1.66
C ARG A 151 -4.35 -1.07 2.31
N LYS A 152 -3.71 -0.03 2.84
CA LYS A 152 -2.44 -0.13 3.56
C LYS A 152 -2.59 -1.03 4.79
N ALA A 153 -3.59 -0.79 5.62
CA ALA A 153 -3.84 -1.60 6.81
C ALA A 153 -4.16 -3.07 6.47
N PHE A 154 -4.96 -3.34 5.42
CA PHE A 154 -5.18 -4.72 4.96
C PHE A 154 -3.92 -5.38 4.42
N ALA A 155 -3.04 -4.64 3.74
CA ALA A 155 -1.74 -5.16 3.27
C ALA A 155 -0.82 -5.51 4.46
N GLU A 156 -0.80 -4.70 5.52
CA GLU A 156 -0.09 -5.03 6.76
C GLU A 156 -0.67 -6.28 7.44
N ALA A 157 -1.99 -6.43 7.50
CA ALA A 157 -2.62 -7.64 8.02
C ALA A 157 -2.19 -8.90 7.23
N ILE A 158 -2.13 -8.81 5.91
CA ILE A 158 -1.65 -9.89 5.03
C ILE A 158 -0.18 -10.22 5.34
N PHE A 159 0.67 -9.21 5.52
CA PHE A 159 2.08 -9.38 5.82
C PHE A 159 2.31 -10.17 7.13
N TYR A 160 1.56 -9.85 8.18
CA TYR A 160 1.63 -10.61 9.44
C TYR A 160 1.09 -12.02 9.32
N CYS A 161 0.06 -12.25 8.49
CA CYS A 161 -0.43 -13.60 8.20
C CYS A 161 0.62 -14.43 7.46
N ASP A 162 1.25 -13.89 6.40
CA ASP A 162 2.32 -14.57 5.65
C ASP A 162 3.47 -14.99 6.58
N ALA A 163 3.90 -14.07 7.47
CA ALA A 163 4.95 -14.35 8.44
C ALA A 163 4.56 -15.43 9.47
N THR A 164 3.27 -15.63 9.73
CA THR A 164 2.75 -16.67 10.64
C THR A 164 2.72 -18.03 9.96
N PHE A 165 2.32 -18.11 8.69
CA PHE A 165 2.28 -19.37 7.91
C PHE A 165 3.66 -20.01 7.78
N TYR A 166 4.72 -19.20 7.69
CA TYR A 166 6.09 -19.69 7.57
C TYR A 166 6.74 -20.07 8.92
N SER A 167 6.05 -19.87 10.04
CA SER A 167 6.55 -20.27 11.36
C SER A 167 6.22 -21.74 11.66
N ARG A 168 7.26 -22.57 11.83
CA ARG A 168 7.10 -23.99 12.19
C ARG A 168 6.56 -24.22 13.60
N GLU A 169 6.52 -23.21 14.44
CA GLU A 169 6.17 -23.28 15.87
C GLU A 169 4.75 -22.73 16.16
N SER A 170 3.98 -22.41 15.11
CA SER A 170 2.67 -21.78 15.28
C SER A 170 1.66 -22.74 15.94
N LYS A 171 1.17 -22.33 17.11
CA LYS A 171 -0.05 -22.88 17.74
C LYS A 171 -1.33 -22.21 17.22
N ALA A 172 -1.20 -21.13 16.44
CA ALA A 172 -2.35 -20.51 15.76
C ALA A 172 -2.94 -21.53 14.80
N THR A 173 -4.24 -21.78 14.89
CA THR A 173 -4.88 -22.71 13.97
C THR A 173 -4.74 -22.21 12.55
N PRO A 174 -4.28 -23.04 11.59
CA PRO A 174 -4.15 -22.61 10.19
C PRO A 174 -5.43 -22.00 9.63
N GLU A 175 -6.57 -22.40 10.16
CA GLU A 175 -7.90 -21.88 9.82
C GLU A 175 -8.08 -20.41 10.24
N ALA A 176 -7.69 -20.03 11.45
CA ALA A 176 -7.82 -18.65 11.93
C ALA A 176 -6.97 -17.69 11.10
N VAL A 177 -5.72 -18.05 10.81
CA VAL A 177 -4.82 -17.28 9.96
C VAL A 177 -5.37 -17.20 8.54
N GLY A 178 -5.84 -18.34 7.98
CA GLY A 178 -6.43 -18.42 6.65
C GLY A 178 -7.66 -17.54 6.48
N ASN A 179 -8.52 -17.45 7.49
CA ASN A 179 -9.71 -16.60 7.48
C ASN A 179 -9.36 -15.09 7.48
N ILE A 180 -8.34 -14.69 8.24
CA ILE A 180 -7.86 -13.30 8.24
C ILE A 180 -7.23 -12.98 6.88
N TYR A 181 -6.35 -13.83 6.40
CA TYR A 181 -5.65 -13.70 5.14
C TYR A 181 -6.63 -13.55 3.96
N LEU A 182 -7.60 -14.46 3.84
CA LEU A 182 -8.65 -14.39 2.82
C LEU A 182 -9.44 -13.09 2.89
N SER A 183 -9.92 -12.73 4.08
CA SER A 183 -10.75 -11.53 4.25
C SER A 183 -9.97 -10.26 3.98
N ALA A 184 -8.70 -10.18 4.38
CA ALA A 184 -7.82 -9.03 4.12
C ALA A 184 -7.56 -8.88 2.62
N HIS A 185 -7.25 -9.97 1.89
CA HIS A 185 -7.10 -9.93 0.44
C HIS A 185 -8.38 -9.49 -0.28
N LEU A 186 -9.54 -10.01 0.11
CA LEU A 186 -10.80 -9.57 -0.45
C LEU A 186 -11.03 -8.07 -0.19
N ASN A 187 -10.81 -7.58 1.01
CA ASN A 187 -11.05 -6.18 1.33
C ASN A 187 -10.04 -5.25 0.65
N ALA A 188 -8.75 -5.61 0.58
CA ALA A 188 -7.74 -4.87 -0.17
C ALA A 188 -8.09 -4.79 -1.67
N SER A 189 -8.58 -5.90 -2.25
CA SER A 189 -9.08 -5.89 -3.63
C SER A 189 -10.23 -4.91 -3.82
N GLN A 190 -11.18 -4.84 -2.87
CA GLN A 190 -12.28 -3.86 -2.97
C GLN A 190 -11.79 -2.42 -2.85
N CYS A 191 -10.84 -2.14 -1.95
CA CYS A 191 -10.22 -0.81 -1.86
C CYS A 191 -9.55 -0.42 -3.18
N ALA A 192 -8.81 -1.35 -3.79
CA ALA A 192 -8.16 -1.13 -5.08
C ALA A 192 -9.17 -0.87 -6.21
N LEU A 193 -10.31 -1.59 -6.24
CA LEU A 193 -11.40 -1.28 -7.18
C LEU A 193 -11.97 0.13 -6.97
N ASN A 194 -12.14 0.56 -5.72
CA ASN A 194 -12.68 1.88 -5.39
C ASN A 194 -11.71 3.01 -5.79
N THR A 195 -10.40 2.75 -5.74
CA THR A 195 -9.35 3.69 -6.20
C THR A 195 -9.00 3.53 -7.69
N LYS A 196 -9.69 2.65 -8.42
CA LYS A 196 -9.44 2.33 -9.84
C LYS A 196 -8.04 1.77 -10.12
N ASP A 197 -7.39 1.19 -9.13
CA ASP A 197 -6.12 0.46 -9.28
C ASP A 197 -6.43 -0.98 -9.68
N TRP A 198 -6.74 -1.16 -10.97
CA TRP A 198 -7.18 -2.45 -11.51
C TRP A 198 -6.14 -3.57 -11.39
N PRO A 199 -4.83 -3.30 -11.65
CA PRO A 199 -3.80 -4.32 -11.46
C PRO A 199 -3.71 -4.81 -10.02
N ALA A 200 -3.71 -3.92 -9.03
CA ALA A 200 -3.69 -4.29 -7.62
C ALA A 200 -4.97 -5.06 -7.24
N ALA A 201 -6.15 -4.61 -7.70
CA ALA A 201 -7.41 -5.30 -7.45
C ALA A 201 -7.39 -6.74 -7.97
N CYS A 202 -6.86 -6.95 -9.18
CA CYS A 202 -6.69 -8.27 -9.79
C CYS A 202 -5.72 -9.15 -8.99
N ALA A 203 -4.58 -8.60 -8.55
CA ALA A 203 -3.57 -9.32 -7.78
C ALA A 203 -4.12 -9.80 -6.43
N TYR A 204 -4.76 -8.92 -5.66
CA TYR A 204 -5.38 -9.28 -4.37
C TYR A 204 -6.49 -10.31 -4.55
N ALA A 205 -7.39 -10.15 -5.53
CA ALA A 205 -8.45 -11.10 -5.80
C ALA A 205 -7.89 -12.48 -6.21
N THR A 206 -6.82 -12.51 -6.99
CA THR A 206 -6.15 -13.75 -7.38
C THR A 206 -5.59 -14.51 -6.18
N ARG A 207 -5.02 -13.80 -5.20
CA ARG A 207 -4.56 -14.41 -3.94
C ARG A 207 -5.74 -15.00 -3.14
N ALA A 208 -6.85 -14.26 -3.05
CA ALA A 208 -8.06 -14.75 -2.39
C ALA A 208 -8.62 -16.02 -3.06
N ILE A 209 -8.65 -16.07 -4.39
CA ILE A 209 -9.11 -17.25 -5.15
C ILE A 209 -8.16 -18.45 -4.97
N LYS A 210 -6.84 -18.21 -4.83
CA LYS A 210 -5.90 -19.29 -4.51
C LYS A 210 -6.19 -19.94 -3.16
N CYS A 211 -6.69 -19.20 -2.18
CA CYS A 211 -7.11 -19.73 -0.89
C CYS A 211 -8.46 -20.44 -0.97
N VAL A 212 -9.42 -19.84 -1.68
CA VAL A 212 -10.77 -20.35 -1.84
C VAL A 212 -11.17 -20.22 -3.32
N PRO A 213 -10.99 -21.30 -4.12
CA PRO A 213 -11.28 -21.25 -5.58
C PRO A 213 -12.71 -20.83 -5.92
N ASP A 214 -13.68 -21.21 -5.10
CA ASP A 214 -15.10 -20.91 -5.29
C ASP A 214 -15.53 -19.59 -4.63
N SER A 215 -14.61 -18.69 -4.35
CA SER A 215 -14.91 -17.38 -3.78
C SER A 215 -15.63 -16.50 -4.79
N VAL A 216 -16.96 -16.44 -4.74
CA VAL A 216 -17.79 -15.57 -5.60
C VAL A 216 -17.31 -14.12 -5.55
N LYS A 217 -16.97 -13.61 -4.33
CA LYS A 217 -16.43 -12.25 -4.17
C LYS A 217 -15.08 -12.06 -4.84
N GLY A 218 -14.20 -13.06 -4.75
CA GLY A 218 -12.89 -13.05 -5.40
C GLY A 218 -13.01 -13.03 -6.91
N LEU A 219 -13.75 -13.99 -7.47
CA LEU A 219 -14.02 -14.12 -8.90
C LEU A 219 -14.68 -12.86 -9.47
N TYR A 220 -15.70 -12.33 -8.79
CA TYR A 220 -16.36 -11.08 -9.19
C TYR A 220 -15.37 -9.91 -9.26
N ARG A 221 -14.58 -9.69 -8.20
CA ARG A 221 -13.63 -8.56 -8.14
C ARG A 221 -12.52 -8.68 -9.18
N ARG A 222 -12.01 -9.90 -9.41
CA ARG A 222 -11.02 -10.16 -10.45
C ARG A 222 -11.62 -9.94 -11.84
N GLY A 223 -12.81 -10.44 -12.08
CA GLY A 223 -13.53 -10.24 -13.33
C GLY A 223 -13.79 -8.77 -13.63
N VAL A 224 -14.23 -7.97 -12.65
CA VAL A 224 -14.38 -6.52 -12.79
C VAL A 224 -13.05 -5.84 -13.11
N ALA A 225 -11.97 -6.15 -12.37
CA ALA A 225 -10.65 -5.60 -12.62
C ALA A 225 -10.15 -5.93 -14.03
N ARG A 226 -10.26 -7.19 -14.45
CA ARG A 226 -9.87 -7.67 -15.79
C ARG A 226 -10.67 -7.00 -16.91
N THR A 227 -11.98 -6.80 -16.71
CA THR A 227 -12.81 -6.03 -17.67
C THR A 227 -12.24 -4.64 -17.87
N ARG A 228 -11.87 -3.94 -16.79
CA ARG A 228 -11.30 -2.59 -16.84
C ARG A 228 -9.88 -2.53 -17.41
N MET A 229 -9.16 -3.63 -17.38
CA MET A 229 -7.84 -3.79 -18.01
C MET A 229 -7.90 -4.22 -19.48
N GLY A 230 -9.08 -4.47 -20.02
CA GLY A 230 -9.27 -4.97 -21.39
C GLY A 230 -9.02 -6.47 -21.56
N LEU A 231 -8.82 -7.21 -20.46
CA LEU A 231 -8.62 -8.68 -20.44
C LEU A 231 -10.01 -9.35 -20.43
N LEU A 232 -10.72 -9.20 -21.56
CA LEU A 232 -12.15 -9.51 -21.59
C LEU A 232 -12.45 -11.02 -21.55
N GLU A 233 -11.59 -11.85 -22.15
CA GLU A 233 -11.79 -13.31 -22.15
C GLU A 233 -11.58 -13.90 -20.75
N GLU A 234 -10.51 -13.48 -20.06
CA GLU A 234 -10.25 -13.90 -18.69
C GLU A 234 -11.31 -13.37 -17.72
N ALA A 235 -11.83 -12.16 -17.97
CA ALA A 235 -12.94 -11.60 -17.20
C ALA A 235 -14.22 -12.41 -17.42
N ARG A 236 -14.43 -12.91 -18.63
CA ARG A 236 -15.58 -13.75 -18.97
C ARG A 236 -15.56 -15.06 -18.18
N GLU A 237 -14.43 -15.73 -18.11
CA GLU A 237 -14.30 -16.97 -17.34
C GLU A 237 -14.56 -16.76 -15.84
N ASP A 238 -13.99 -15.69 -15.26
CA ASP A 238 -14.21 -15.34 -13.85
C ASP A 238 -15.69 -15.09 -13.55
N LEU A 239 -16.33 -14.22 -14.35
CA LEU A 239 -17.73 -13.84 -14.11
C LEU A 239 -18.72 -14.97 -14.46
N LYS A 240 -18.39 -15.84 -15.41
CA LYS A 240 -19.16 -17.04 -15.72
C LYS A 240 -19.15 -18.01 -14.51
N THR A 241 -17.98 -18.25 -13.96
CA THR A 241 -17.83 -19.10 -12.76
C THR A 241 -18.55 -18.48 -11.56
N ALA A 242 -18.37 -17.16 -11.32
CA ALA A 242 -19.06 -16.47 -10.25
C ALA A 242 -20.59 -16.56 -10.37
N ASN A 243 -21.12 -16.42 -11.60
CA ASN A 243 -22.56 -16.53 -11.86
C ASN A 243 -23.08 -17.98 -11.72
N ALA A 244 -22.27 -18.98 -12.03
CA ALA A 244 -22.63 -20.39 -11.82
C ALA A 244 -22.72 -20.74 -10.32
N LEU A 245 -21.81 -20.17 -9.51
CA LEU A 245 -21.79 -20.36 -8.05
C LEU A 245 -22.93 -19.61 -7.33
N ASP A 246 -23.26 -18.38 -7.79
CA ASP A 246 -24.36 -17.57 -7.22
C ASP A 246 -25.11 -16.82 -8.33
N PRO A 247 -26.10 -17.48 -8.98
CA PRO A 247 -26.89 -16.89 -10.06
C PRO A 247 -27.76 -15.71 -9.63
N THR A 248 -28.05 -15.60 -8.34
CA THR A 248 -28.91 -14.55 -7.78
C THR A 248 -28.15 -13.27 -7.48
N ASN A 249 -26.83 -13.28 -7.51
CA ASN A 249 -25.96 -12.17 -7.13
C ASN A 249 -26.10 -10.99 -8.09
N ARG A 250 -26.69 -9.92 -7.57
CA ARG A 250 -26.95 -8.71 -8.36
C ARG A 250 -25.65 -8.07 -8.88
N ALA A 251 -24.59 -8.05 -8.08
CA ALA A 251 -23.31 -7.44 -8.46
C ALA A 251 -22.64 -8.21 -9.62
N VAL A 252 -22.67 -9.55 -9.56
CA VAL A 252 -22.15 -10.42 -10.64
C VAL A 252 -22.93 -10.18 -11.93
N ARG A 253 -24.26 -10.15 -11.88
CA ARG A 253 -25.11 -9.87 -13.06
C ARG A 253 -24.82 -8.51 -13.68
N HIS A 254 -24.64 -7.47 -12.86
CA HIS A 254 -24.25 -6.14 -13.35
C HIS A 254 -22.87 -6.14 -14.01
N ALA A 255 -21.88 -6.80 -13.40
CA ALA A 255 -20.55 -6.92 -14.00
C ALA A 255 -20.58 -7.69 -15.32
N TRP A 256 -21.39 -8.75 -15.40
CA TRP A 256 -21.60 -9.49 -16.63
C TRP A 256 -22.21 -8.64 -17.75
N ALA A 257 -23.21 -7.81 -17.44
CA ALA A 257 -23.79 -6.88 -18.41
C ALA A 257 -22.77 -5.82 -18.88
N ALA A 258 -21.94 -5.29 -17.96
CA ALA A 258 -20.88 -4.37 -18.29
C ALA A 258 -19.83 -5.01 -19.22
N LEU A 259 -19.42 -6.25 -18.94
CA LEU A 259 -18.49 -7.00 -19.78
C LEU A 259 -19.02 -7.21 -21.19
N LYS A 260 -20.30 -7.59 -21.34
CA LYS A 260 -20.94 -7.73 -22.67
C LYS A 260 -20.89 -6.43 -23.47
N LYS A 261 -21.09 -5.29 -22.80
CA LYS A 261 -20.98 -3.98 -23.45
C LYS A 261 -19.56 -3.72 -23.94
N GLU A 262 -18.54 -3.98 -23.12
CA GLU A 262 -17.13 -3.80 -23.53
C GLU A 262 -16.77 -4.68 -24.75
N PHE A 263 -17.25 -5.92 -24.81
CA PHE A 263 -17.08 -6.78 -26.00
C PHE A 263 -17.72 -6.17 -27.27
N ALA A 264 -18.93 -5.63 -27.13
CA ALA A 264 -19.62 -4.99 -28.25
C ALA A 264 -18.90 -3.72 -28.71
N ASP A 265 -18.43 -2.91 -27.78
CA ASP A 265 -17.69 -1.67 -28.06
C ASP A 265 -16.36 -1.99 -28.75
N GLN A 266 -15.62 -3.01 -28.24
CA GLN A 266 -14.37 -3.47 -28.87
C GLN A 266 -14.58 -3.98 -30.28
N SER A 267 -15.61 -4.81 -30.51
CA SER A 267 -15.99 -5.30 -31.87
C SER A 267 -16.33 -4.15 -32.82
N THR A 268 -17.03 -3.13 -32.31
CA THR A 268 -17.40 -1.95 -33.13
C THR A 268 -16.17 -1.11 -33.46
N GLN A 269 -15.22 -0.94 -32.52
CA GLN A 269 -13.96 -0.24 -32.77
C GLN A 269 -13.10 -0.98 -33.80
N GLN A 270 -13.00 -2.31 -33.67
CA GLN A 270 -12.27 -3.14 -34.62
C GLN A 270 -12.87 -3.01 -36.04
N LYS A 271 -14.20 -3.10 -36.17
CA LYS A 271 -14.88 -2.90 -37.47
C LYS A 271 -14.62 -1.52 -38.08
N LYS A 272 -14.56 -0.46 -37.25
CA LYS A 272 -14.22 0.89 -37.70
C LYS A 272 -12.74 1.04 -38.09
N ALA A 273 -11.84 0.43 -37.36
CA ALA A 273 -10.40 0.50 -37.61
C ALA A 273 -10.00 -0.27 -38.88
N PHE A 274 -10.66 -1.38 -39.17
CA PHE A 274 -10.37 -2.22 -40.34
C PHE A 274 -11.22 -1.87 -41.59
N GLY A 275 -11.98 -0.75 -41.60
CA GLY A 275 -12.50 -0.07 -42.76
C GLY A 275 -13.29 -0.92 -43.76
N GLY A 276 -14.24 -1.71 -43.29
CA GLY A 276 -15.20 -2.40 -44.18
C GLY A 276 -14.90 -3.89 -44.34
N THR A 277 -15.99 -4.65 -44.45
CA THR A 277 -16.00 -6.07 -44.76
C THR A 277 -15.50 -6.26 -46.20
N PHE A 278 -14.39 -6.96 -46.41
CA PHE A 278 -14.09 -7.56 -47.69
C PHE A 278 -14.94 -8.83 -47.81
N GLU A 279 -16.04 -8.78 -48.53
CA GLU A 279 -16.75 -9.99 -48.97
C GLU A 279 -15.98 -10.57 -50.15
N PHE A 280 -15.36 -11.71 -49.93
CA PHE A 280 -14.82 -12.52 -51.02
C PHE A 280 -15.90 -13.57 -51.38
N ASP A 281 -16.54 -13.41 -52.49
CA ASP A 281 -17.48 -14.38 -53.03
C ASP A 281 -16.69 -15.51 -53.72
N GLY A 282 -16.29 -16.48 -52.94
CA GLY A 282 -15.60 -17.68 -53.41
C GLY A 282 -16.49 -18.91 -53.21
N THR A 283 -16.90 -19.54 -54.25
CA THR A 283 -17.55 -20.85 -54.22
C THR A 283 -16.49 -21.94 -54.17
N ALA A 284 -16.52 -22.77 -53.14
CA ALA A 284 -15.72 -23.99 -53.08
C ALA A 284 -16.19 -24.98 -54.19
N SER A 285 -15.31 -25.85 -54.65
CA SER A 285 -15.55 -26.82 -55.74
C SER A 285 -16.77 -27.78 -55.49
N ASN A 286 -17.38 -27.73 -54.34
CA ASN A 286 -18.58 -28.50 -53.95
C ASN A 286 -19.85 -27.62 -53.84
N GLY A 287 -19.81 -26.36 -54.29
CA GLY A 287 -20.97 -25.48 -54.28
C GLY A 287 -21.32 -24.86 -52.89
N THR A 288 -20.48 -25.06 -51.89
CA THR A 288 -20.71 -24.49 -50.56
C THR A 288 -20.07 -23.11 -50.48
N VAL A 289 -20.84 -22.08 -50.08
CA VAL A 289 -20.32 -20.73 -49.83
C VAL A 289 -19.54 -20.77 -48.51
N VAL A 290 -18.24 -20.54 -48.59
CA VAL A 290 -17.38 -20.48 -47.41
C VAL A 290 -16.94 -19.03 -47.19
N GLN A 291 -17.41 -18.41 -46.14
CA GLN A 291 -16.97 -17.08 -45.73
C GLN A 291 -15.70 -17.21 -44.89
N TYR A 292 -14.57 -16.77 -45.41
CA TYR A 292 -13.31 -16.66 -44.67
C TYR A 292 -13.12 -15.21 -44.20
N TYR A 293 -12.98 -15.02 -42.90
CA TYR A 293 -12.59 -13.74 -42.32
C TYR A 293 -11.08 -13.73 -42.11
N TYR A 294 -10.35 -13.03 -42.95
CA TYR A 294 -8.92 -12.79 -42.71
C TYR A 294 -8.73 -11.50 -41.92
N ALA A 295 -8.18 -11.60 -40.74
CA ALA A 295 -7.61 -10.46 -40.05
C ALA A 295 -6.18 -10.24 -40.56
N VAL A 296 -6.00 -9.30 -41.46
CA VAL A 296 -4.66 -8.93 -41.95
C VAL A 296 -4.10 -7.90 -40.96
N CYS A 297 -3.12 -8.29 -40.16
CA CYS A 297 -2.29 -7.35 -39.43
C CYS A 297 -1.20 -6.81 -40.36
N PRO A 298 -1.09 -5.48 -40.56
CA PRO A 298 0.08 -4.94 -41.24
C PRO A 298 1.32 -5.16 -40.34
N SER A 299 2.41 -5.66 -40.93
CA SER A 299 3.65 -5.78 -40.22
C SER A 299 4.17 -4.41 -39.82
N ALA A 300 4.58 -4.24 -38.59
CA ALA A 300 4.97 -2.95 -37.98
C ALA A 300 6.28 -2.36 -38.58
N THR A 301 6.90 -3.00 -39.56
CA THR A 301 8.25 -2.64 -40.02
C THR A 301 8.38 -2.32 -41.53
N THR A 302 7.52 -2.80 -42.40
CA THR A 302 7.73 -2.60 -43.83
C THR A 302 6.52 -2.15 -44.64
N GLY A 303 5.30 -2.22 -44.09
CA GLY A 303 4.08 -1.82 -44.81
C GLY A 303 3.74 -2.69 -46.04
N GLU A 304 4.40 -3.79 -46.26
CA GLU A 304 4.17 -4.72 -47.36
C GLU A 304 3.25 -5.87 -46.94
N TRP A 305 2.36 -6.27 -47.83
CA TRP A 305 1.39 -7.35 -47.67
C TRP A 305 2.11 -8.70 -47.86
N LEU A 306 1.95 -9.62 -46.93
CA LEU A 306 2.46 -10.98 -47.06
C LEU A 306 1.51 -11.81 -47.92
N ASP A 307 2.07 -12.57 -48.84
CA ASP A 307 1.35 -13.48 -49.75
C ASP A 307 0.75 -14.64 -48.93
N PRO A 308 -0.54 -14.96 -49.07
CA PRO A 308 -1.22 -16.02 -48.32
C PRO A 308 -0.67 -17.43 -48.52
N GLU A 309 0.15 -17.67 -49.57
CA GLU A 309 0.77 -18.99 -49.81
C GLU A 309 2.08 -19.22 -49.06
N GLN A 310 2.50 -18.26 -48.17
CA GLN A 310 3.73 -18.38 -47.38
C GLN A 310 3.46 -18.55 -45.87
N ILE A 311 2.22 -18.82 -45.48
CA ILE A 311 1.82 -19.22 -44.11
C ILE A 311 1.30 -20.68 -44.18
#